data_2620d5d4767146229055b2743b738d3d
#
_entry.id   2620d5d4767146229055b2743b738d3d
#
_cell.length_a   1.000
_cell.length_b   1.000
_cell.length_c   1.000
_cell.angle_alpha   90.00
_cell.angle_beta   90.00
_cell.angle_gamma   90.00
#
_symmetry.space_group_name_H-M   'P 1'
#
loop_
_entity.id
_entity.type
_entity.pdbx_description
1 polymer ?
#
loop_
_entity_poly.entity_id
_entity_poly.type
_entity_poly.pdbx_seq_one_letter_code
_entity_poly.pdbx_strand_id
1 'polypeptide(L)'
;SCLIPLNESRGDPGNGNYNILATLIQYNPDRRRVVEAPTLLNHINLYAPDGSFARTICVGKRLDKTKDIQAREYGERIRTYMHLLAYPDFFGALYFGATEKEFELEPGKISPVIQLFDWDGEPLAEIRLPYMATAFDFDLKNGALYTFDRTSEQFQKYDITDLNF
;
A
#
# COMPACT_ATOMS: atom_id res chain seq x y z
N SER A 1 -17.16 18.87 5.34
CA SER A 1 -16.57 17.71 6.00
C SER A 1 -17.37 16.48 5.58
N CYS A 2 -16.77 15.61 4.78
CA CYS A 2 -17.42 14.37 4.40
C CYS A 2 -16.87 13.27 5.34
N LEU A 3 -17.41 13.22 6.55
CA LEU A 3 -17.26 12.06 7.40
C LEU A 3 -18.31 11.04 6.95
N ILE A 4 -17.89 10.01 6.26
CA ILE A 4 -18.73 8.84 6.01
C ILE A 4 -19.05 8.23 7.37
N PRO A 5 -20.31 7.99 7.73
CA PRO A 5 -20.63 7.37 9.01
C PRO A 5 -19.98 5.99 9.09
N LEU A 6 -19.10 5.78 10.07
CA LEU A 6 -18.43 4.49 10.32
C LEU A 6 -19.41 3.31 10.50
N ASN A 7 -20.68 3.59 10.72
CA ASN A 7 -21.74 2.59 10.91
C ASN A 7 -22.13 1.86 9.61
N GLU A 8 -21.89 2.46 8.43
CA GLU A 8 -22.22 1.80 7.15
C GLU A 8 -21.14 0.78 6.72
N SER A 9 -19.97 0.81 7.38
CA SER A 9 -18.86 -0.09 7.08
C SER A 9 -18.76 -1.29 8.02
N ARG A 10 -19.62 -1.39 9.03
CA ARG A 10 -19.70 -2.57 9.89
C ARG A 10 -20.42 -3.68 9.14
N GLY A 11 -19.64 -4.46 8.37
CA GLY A 11 -20.11 -5.72 7.84
C GLY A 11 -20.52 -6.67 8.96
N ASP A 12 -21.44 -7.59 8.63
CA ASP A 12 -21.80 -8.69 9.49
C ASP A 12 -20.54 -9.46 9.93
N PRO A 13 -20.32 -9.66 11.24
CA PRO A 13 -19.19 -10.45 11.74
C PRO A 13 -19.06 -11.85 11.14
N GLY A 14 -20.17 -12.45 10.68
CA GLY A 14 -20.17 -13.74 9.99
C GLY A 14 -19.73 -13.72 8.53
N ASN A 15 -19.56 -12.54 7.92
CA ASN A 15 -19.35 -12.39 6.47
C ASN A 15 -17.90 -12.03 6.09
N GLY A 16 -16.94 -12.12 7.00
CA GLY A 16 -15.52 -11.77 6.71
C GLY A 16 -15.30 -10.32 6.26
N ASN A 17 -16.27 -9.43 6.50
CA ASN A 17 -16.20 -8.02 6.14
C ASN A 17 -15.45 -7.17 7.19
N TYR A 18 -14.68 -7.82 8.05
CA TYR A 18 -13.77 -7.12 8.96
C TYR A 18 -12.69 -6.40 8.16
N ASN A 19 -12.39 -5.21 8.58
CA ASN A 19 -11.24 -4.47 8.11
C ASN A 19 -11.22 -4.13 6.60
N ILE A 20 -12.36 -4.13 5.90
CA ILE A 20 -12.40 -3.64 4.51
C ILE A 20 -11.81 -2.24 4.39
N LEU A 21 -11.97 -1.43 5.44
CA LEU A 21 -11.40 -0.08 5.52
C LEU A 21 -10.06 -0.04 6.28
N ALA A 22 -9.42 -1.21 6.52
CA ALA A 22 -8.08 -1.21 7.09
C ALA A 22 -7.14 -0.44 6.16
N THR A 23 -6.34 0.43 6.74
CA THR A 23 -5.46 1.32 6.01
C THR A 23 -4.11 1.47 6.70
N LEU A 24 -3.08 1.64 5.90
CA LEU A 24 -1.74 2.02 6.34
C LEU A 24 -1.66 3.55 6.28
N ILE A 25 -1.07 4.16 7.31
CA ILE A 25 -0.97 5.63 7.39
C ILE A 25 0.45 6.00 7.76
N GLN A 26 0.99 7.02 7.06
CA GLN A 26 2.26 7.65 7.37
C GLN A 26 2.11 9.18 7.32
N TYR A 27 2.95 9.87 8.09
CA TYR A 27 2.97 11.33 8.15
C TYR A 27 4.39 11.85 7.93
N ASN A 28 4.51 12.83 7.03
CA ASN A 28 5.74 13.60 6.86
C ASN A 28 5.56 14.98 7.51
N PRO A 29 6.25 15.26 8.62
CA PRO A 29 6.12 16.54 9.32
C PRO A 29 6.69 17.72 8.53
N ASP A 30 7.76 17.52 7.76
CA ASP A 30 8.44 18.59 7.01
C ASP A 30 7.58 19.06 5.83
N ARG A 31 6.90 18.13 5.16
CA ARG A 31 5.99 18.43 4.05
C ARG A 31 4.55 18.70 4.53
N ARG A 32 4.25 18.41 5.79
CA ARG A 32 2.89 18.46 6.36
C ARG A 32 1.90 17.68 5.53
N ARG A 33 2.27 16.45 5.17
CA ARG A 33 1.47 15.52 4.35
C ARG A 33 1.21 14.23 5.11
N VAL A 34 -0.02 13.77 5.01
CA VAL A 34 -0.43 12.42 5.39
C VAL A 34 -0.62 11.61 4.13
N VAL A 35 -0.09 10.41 4.10
CA VAL A 35 -0.37 9.41 3.09
C VAL A 35 -1.13 8.25 3.73
N GLU A 36 -2.16 7.79 3.05
CA GLU A 36 -3.02 6.68 3.46
C GLU A 36 -3.16 5.69 2.31
N ALA A 37 -2.89 4.41 2.57
CA ALA A 37 -2.99 3.33 1.60
C ALA A 37 -3.89 2.21 2.17
N PRO A 38 -5.15 2.08 1.70
CA PRO A 38 -6.04 1.00 2.11
C PRO A 38 -5.53 -0.37 1.67
N THR A 39 -5.75 -1.41 2.51
CA THR A 39 -5.23 -2.75 2.23
C THR A 39 -6.04 -3.55 1.20
N LEU A 40 -7.27 -3.12 0.90
CA LEU A 40 -8.20 -3.80 -0.03
C LEU A 40 -8.77 -2.88 -1.12
N LEU A 41 -8.32 -1.63 -1.20
CA LEU A 41 -8.76 -0.67 -2.21
C LEU A 41 -7.55 -0.20 -3.03
N ASN A 42 -7.75 0.00 -4.32
CA ASN A 42 -6.69 0.27 -5.28
C ASN A 42 -6.30 1.76 -5.38
N HIS A 43 -6.25 2.45 -4.26
CA HIS A 43 -5.87 3.87 -4.26
C HIS A 43 -5.01 4.25 -3.06
N ILE A 44 -4.30 5.34 -3.21
CA ILE A 44 -3.57 6.02 -2.14
C ILE A 44 -4.16 7.42 -2.01
N ASN A 45 -4.46 7.84 -0.80
CA ASN A 45 -4.90 9.20 -0.49
C ASN A 45 -3.73 9.99 0.10
N LEU A 46 -3.53 11.19 -0.42
CA LEU A 46 -2.56 12.16 0.07
C LEU A 46 -3.32 13.42 0.50
N TYR A 47 -3.04 13.93 1.69
CA TYR A 47 -3.71 15.15 2.15
C TYR A 47 -2.88 15.93 3.19
N ALA A 48 -3.13 17.23 3.27
CA ALA A 48 -2.64 18.08 4.34
C ALA A 48 -3.64 18.06 5.52
N PRO A 49 -3.16 17.98 6.78
CA PRO A 49 -4.06 17.97 7.94
C PRO A 49 -4.96 19.19 8.09
N ASP A 50 -4.54 20.33 7.52
CA ASP A 50 -5.31 21.58 7.52
C ASP A 50 -6.32 21.69 6.36
N GLY A 51 -6.39 20.66 5.50
CA GLY A 51 -7.29 20.63 4.34
C GLY A 51 -6.84 21.46 3.14
N SER A 52 -5.64 22.06 3.16
CA SER A 52 -5.11 22.87 2.05
C SER A 52 -4.74 22.05 0.82
N PHE A 53 -4.59 20.73 0.95
CA PHE A 53 -4.23 19.81 -0.11
C PHE A 53 -4.95 18.49 0.05
N ALA A 54 -5.43 17.93 -1.06
CA ALA A 54 -5.93 16.54 -1.13
C ALA A 54 -5.74 15.99 -2.54
N ARG A 55 -5.23 14.77 -2.64
CA ARG A 55 -5.07 14.04 -3.89
C ARG A 55 -5.34 12.55 -3.68
N THR A 56 -5.97 11.90 -4.65
CA THR A 56 -6.12 10.45 -4.68
C THR A 56 -5.40 9.90 -5.90
N ILE A 57 -4.51 8.93 -5.68
CA ILE A 57 -3.79 8.20 -6.70
C ILE A 57 -4.49 6.86 -6.89
N CYS A 58 -4.89 6.52 -8.12
CA CYS A 58 -5.58 5.28 -8.43
C CYS A 58 -4.63 4.32 -9.16
N VAL A 59 -4.52 3.09 -8.67
CA VAL A 59 -3.86 2.01 -9.40
C VAL A 59 -4.89 1.30 -10.26
N GLY A 60 -4.77 1.44 -11.60
CA GLY A 60 -5.72 0.92 -12.55
C GLY A 60 -6.59 1.99 -13.19
N LYS A 61 -7.69 1.57 -13.84
CA LYS A 61 -8.52 2.46 -14.67
C LYS A 61 -9.60 3.21 -13.90
N ARG A 62 -9.98 2.75 -12.73
CA ARG A 62 -11.04 3.35 -11.90
C ARG A 62 -10.81 2.99 -10.41
N LEU A 63 -11.31 3.84 -9.54
CA LEU A 63 -11.33 3.56 -8.11
C LEU A 63 -12.27 2.40 -7.77
N ASP A 64 -11.82 1.49 -6.93
CA ASP A 64 -12.66 0.47 -6.31
C ASP A 64 -13.66 1.14 -5.34
N LYS A 65 -14.85 0.55 -5.26
CA LYS A 65 -15.86 0.96 -4.29
C LYS A 65 -15.95 -0.07 -3.18
N THR A 66 -16.08 0.38 -1.95
CA THR A 66 -16.21 -0.50 -0.77
C THR A 66 -17.28 -1.57 -0.96
N LYS A 67 -18.45 -1.20 -1.55
CA LYS A 67 -19.53 -2.16 -1.84
C LYS A 67 -19.13 -3.27 -2.81
N ASP A 68 -18.22 -2.98 -3.75
CA ASP A 68 -17.77 -3.97 -4.72
C ASP A 68 -16.83 -4.99 -4.04
N ILE A 69 -16.05 -4.53 -3.05
CA ILE A 69 -15.22 -5.41 -2.22
C ILE A 69 -16.10 -6.25 -1.27
N GLN A 70 -17.13 -5.64 -0.66
CA GLN A 70 -18.06 -6.35 0.22
C GLN A 70 -18.82 -7.48 -0.51
N ALA A 71 -19.13 -7.28 -1.79
CA ALA A 71 -19.83 -8.26 -2.60
C ALA A 71 -18.97 -9.47 -3.02
N ARG A 72 -17.63 -9.38 -2.87
CA ARG A 72 -16.71 -10.48 -3.20
C ARG A 72 -16.61 -11.46 -2.02
N GLU A 73 -16.48 -12.73 -2.35
CA GLU A 73 -16.02 -13.77 -1.42
C GLU A 73 -14.66 -13.36 -0.83
N TYR A 74 -14.39 -13.72 0.43
CA TYR A 74 -13.14 -13.33 1.09
C TYR A 74 -11.90 -13.68 0.27
N GLY A 75 -11.81 -14.92 -0.21
CA GLY A 75 -10.67 -15.39 -1.01
C GLY A 75 -10.46 -14.67 -2.35
N GLU A 76 -11.51 -14.03 -2.88
CA GLU A 76 -11.47 -13.30 -4.16
C GLU A 76 -11.20 -11.79 -3.98
N ARG A 77 -11.03 -11.33 -2.76
CA ARG A 77 -10.66 -9.93 -2.48
C ARG A 77 -9.20 -9.72 -2.84
N ILE A 78 -8.92 -8.62 -3.53
CA ILE A 78 -7.56 -8.27 -3.91
C ILE A 78 -6.90 -7.53 -2.75
N ARG A 79 -5.81 -8.09 -2.26
CA ARG A 79 -4.90 -7.43 -1.34
C ARG A 79 -4.07 -6.42 -2.12
N THR A 80 -4.19 -5.16 -1.78
CA THR A 80 -3.53 -4.06 -2.49
C THR A 80 -2.23 -3.68 -1.79
N TYR A 81 -2.29 -2.94 -0.69
CA TYR A 81 -1.10 -2.44 -0.01
C TYR A 81 -0.81 -3.21 1.27
N MET A 82 0.46 -3.57 1.48
CA MET A 82 0.91 -4.33 2.65
C MET A 82 1.88 -3.57 3.54
N HIS A 83 2.59 -2.60 2.99
CA HIS A 83 3.53 -1.78 3.72
C HIS A 83 3.60 -0.39 3.12
N LEU A 84 3.82 0.61 3.97
CA LEU A 84 3.89 2.02 3.58
C LEU A 84 4.94 2.70 4.44
N LEU A 85 5.91 3.37 3.82
CA LEU A 85 6.95 4.14 4.51
C LEU A 85 7.09 5.53 3.94
N ALA A 86 7.31 6.49 4.85
CA ALA A 86 7.56 7.88 4.54
C ALA A 86 9.07 8.19 4.63
N TYR A 87 9.60 8.84 3.61
CA TYR A 87 10.95 9.38 3.56
C TYR A 87 10.88 10.91 3.38
N PRO A 88 11.98 11.67 3.58
CA PRO A 88 11.93 13.13 3.48
C PRO A 88 11.36 13.66 2.17
N ASP A 89 11.75 13.09 1.04
CA ASP A 89 11.39 13.59 -0.29
C ASP A 89 10.34 12.74 -1.03
N PHE A 90 10.08 11.53 -0.56
CA PHE A 90 9.12 10.61 -1.18
C PHE A 90 8.46 9.68 -0.16
N PHE A 91 7.49 8.90 -0.60
CA PHE A 91 6.98 7.75 0.13
C PHE A 91 6.96 6.52 -0.76
N GLY A 92 7.08 5.35 -0.14
CA GLY A 92 7.01 4.06 -0.82
C GLY A 92 5.85 3.22 -0.32
N ALA A 93 5.12 2.60 -1.23
CA ALA A 93 4.00 1.71 -0.94
C ALA A 93 4.25 0.33 -1.57
N LEU A 94 4.20 -0.73 -0.77
CA LEU A 94 4.35 -2.11 -1.24
C LEU A 94 2.99 -2.63 -1.71
N TYR A 95 2.85 -2.79 -3.03
CA TYR A 95 1.65 -3.22 -3.70
C TYR A 95 1.73 -4.70 -4.11
N PHE A 96 0.69 -5.48 -3.81
CA PHE A 96 0.59 -6.90 -4.15
C PHE A 96 -0.23 -7.14 -5.42
N GLY A 97 -1.46 -6.63 -5.46
CA GLY A 97 -2.37 -6.86 -6.56
C GLY A 97 -2.81 -8.32 -6.72
N ALA A 98 -2.73 -9.11 -5.65
CA ALA A 98 -3.08 -10.54 -5.62
C ALA A 98 -4.31 -10.78 -4.74
N THR A 99 -5.07 -11.82 -5.02
CA THR A 99 -6.21 -12.20 -4.20
C THR A 99 -5.76 -12.77 -2.84
N GLU A 100 -6.63 -12.72 -1.84
CA GLU A 100 -6.37 -13.36 -0.52
C GLU A 100 -6.06 -14.85 -0.68
N LYS A 101 -6.76 -15.52 -1.59
CA LYS A 101 -6.53 -16.94 -1.90
C LYS A 101 -5.14 -17.21 -2.48
N GLU A 102 -4.68 -16.38 -3.43
CA GLU A 102 -3.32 -16.49 -3.98
C GLU A 102 -2.27 -16.24 -2.91
N PHE A 103 -2.51 -15.24 -2.05
CA PHE A 103 -1.62 -14.93 -0.95
C PHE A 103 -1.50 -16.10 0.05
N GLU A 104 -2.60 -16.78 0.37
CA GLU A 104 -2.62 -17.89 1.31
C GLU A 104 -2.04 -19.19 0.74
N LEU A 105 -2.35 -19.50 -0.53
CA LEU A 105 -2.04 -20.81 -1.11
C LEU A 105 -0.76 -20.81 -1.97
N GLU A 106 -0.44 -19.68 -2.60
CA GLU A 106 0.64 -19.60 -3.59
C GLU A 106 1.52 -18.34 -3.42
N PRO A 107 1.95 -17.99 -2.20
CA PRO A 107 2.67 -16.72 -1.96
C PRO A 107 3.94 -16.59 -2.81
N GLY A 108 4.61 -17.69 -3.14
CA GLY A 108 5.81 -17.69 -3.98
C GLY A 108 5.57 -17.30 -5.44
N LYS A 109 4.32 -17.19 -5.90
CA LYS A 109 3.98 -16.70 -7.23
C LYS A 109 3.73 -15.18 -7.27
N ILE A 110 3.63 -14.54 -6.12
CA ILE A 110 3.40 -13.10 -6.04
C ILE A 110 4.74 -12.38 -6.21
N SER A 111 4.79 -11.44 -7.15
CA SER A 111 5.91 -10.51 -7.34
C SER A 111 5.46 -9.12 -6.91
N PRO A 112 5.67 -8.73 -5.65
CA PRO A 112 5.24 -7.43 -5.17
C PRO A 112 5.98 -6.29 -5.87
N VAL A 113 5.36 -5.12 -5.90
CA VAL A 113 5.93 -3.91 -6.49
C VAL A 113 6.01 -2.83 -5.42
N ILE A 114 7.19 -2.25 -5.21
CA ILE A 114 7.33 -1.02 -4.43
C ILE A 114 7.05 0.13 -5.39
N GLN A 115 6.00 0.88 -5.13
CA GLN A 115 5.63 2.08 -5.87
C GLN A 115 6.13 3.30 -5.10
N LEU A 116 6.90 4.16 -5.75
CA LEU A 116 7.46 5.38 -5.17
C LEU A 116 6.76 6.60 -5.75
N PHE A 117 6.39 7.52 -4.87
CA PHE A 117 5.74 8.78 -5.23
C PHE A 117 6.37 9.93 -4.45
N ASP A 118 6.42 11.10 -5.06
CA ASP A 118 6.72 12.32 -4.30
C ASP A 118 5.55 12.74 -3.40
N TRP A 119 5.77 13.79 -2.58
CA TRP A 119 4.76 14.27 -1.65
C TRP A 119 3.66 15.13 -2.28
N ASP A 120 3.70 15.35 -3.58
CA ASP A 120 2.60 15.89 -4.37
C ASP A 120 1.81 14.77 -5.10
N GLY A 121 2.28 13.51 -4.98
CA GLY A 121 1.63 12.31 -5.50
C GLY A 121 1.98 12.01 -6.95
N GLU A 122 3.06 12.59 -7.49
CA GLU A 122 3.57 12.20 -8.80
C GLU A 122 4.38 10.90 -8.68
N PRO A 123 4.24 9.96 -9.63
CA PRO A 123 4.99 8.71 -9.61
C PRO A 123 6.48 8.98 -9.92
N LEU A 124 7.35 8.41 -9.09
CA LEU A 124 8.80 8.50 -9.27
C LEU A 124 9.36 7.23 -9.90
N ALA A 125 9.02 6.06 -9.34
CA ALA A 125 9.53 4.78 -9.80
C ALA A 125 8.64 3.61 -9.36
N GLU A 126 8.82 2.47 -10.02
CA GLU A 126 8.33 1.16 -9.59
C GLU A 126 9.49 0.18 -9.51
N ILE A 127 9.62 -0.50 -8.37
CA ILE A 127 10.62 -1.54 -8.14
C ILE A 127 9.88 -2.87 -8.00
N ARG A 128 9.98 -3.72 -9.01
CA ARG A 128 9.42 -5.07 -8.97
C ARG A 128 10.35 -6.00 -8.23
N LEU A 129 9.86 -6.60 -7.15
CA LEU A 129 10.64 -7.53 -6.36
C LEU A 129 10.61 -8.93 -6.99
N PRO A 130 11.77 -9.61 -7.09
CA PRO A 130 11.84 -10.97 -7.66
C PRO A 130 11.29 -12.03 -6.70
N TYR A 131 11.18 -11.70 -5.41
CA TYR A 131 10.70 -12.59 -4.37
C TYR A 131 9.59 -11.93 -3.56
N MET A 132 8.79 -12.77 -2.89
CA MET A 132 7.78 -12.32 -1.95
C MET A 132 8.42 -11.45 -0.85
N ALA A 133 7.76 -10.36 -0.53
CA ALA A 133 8.13 -9.49 0.59
C ALA A 133 6.86 -8.92 1.22
N THR A 134 6.84 -8.82 2.54
CA THR A 134 5.74 -8.23 3.31
C THR A 134 6.12 -6.87 3.92
N ALA A 135 7.41 -6.55 3.90
CA ALA A 135 7.95 -5.26 4.33
C ALA A 135 9.19 -4.89 3.52
N PHE A 136 9.50 -3.62 3.47
CA PHE A 136 10.73 -3.08 2.88
C PHE A 136 11.22 -1.87 3.66
N ASP A 137 12.49 -1.50 3.46
CA ASP A 137 13.05 -0.23 3.90
C ASP A 137 14.24 0.17 3.01
N PHE A 138 14.43 1.48 2.82
CA PHE A 138 15.55 2.04 2.07
C PHE A 138 16.62 2.59 3.02
N ASP A 139 17.83 2.08 2.91
CA ASP A 139 19.02 2.73 3.42
C ASP A 139 19.59 3.64 2.33
N LEU A 140 19.03 4.84 2.22
CA LEU A 140 19.40 5.81 1.19
C LEU A 140 20.86 6.25 1.30
N LYS A 141 21.42 6.24 2.53
CA LYS A 141 22.81 6.62 2.76
C LYS A 141 23.79 5.62 2.15
N ASN A 142 23.45 4.34 2.20
CA ASN A 142 24.32 3.26 1.74
C ASN A 142 23.85 2.66 0.40
N GLY A 143 22.83 3.25 -0.24
CA GLY A 143 22.30 2.78 -1.52
C GLY A 143 21.75 1.36 -1.47
N ALA A 144 21.02 1.01 -0.42
CA ALA A 144 20.50 -0.33 -0.22
C ALA A 144 18.97 -0.33 0.00
N LEU A 145 18.32 -1.31 -0.61
CA LEU A 145 16.94 -1.69 -0.32
C LEU A 145 16.96 -3.01 0.45
N TYR A 146 16.31 -3.03 1.59
CA TYR A 146 16.05 -4.24 2.36
C TYR A 146 14.60 -4.65 2.21
N THR A 147 14.36 -5.95 2.08
CA THR A 147 13.02 -6.52 2.11
C THR A 147 12.94 -7.66 3.09
N PHE A 148 11.78 -7.89 3.65
CA PHE A 148 11.51 -8.98 4.57
C PHE A 148 10.20 -9.67 4.18
N ASP A 149 10.24 -11.01 4.09
CA ASP A 149 9.04 -11.83 3.97
C ASP A 149 8.73 -12.49 5.32
N ARG A 150 7.62 -12.08 5.92
CA ARG A 150 7.18 -12.62 7.22
C ARG A 150 6.80 -14.10 7.15
N THR A 151 6.39 -14.60 6.00
CA THR A 151 5.92 -15.99 5.84
C THR A 151 7.09 -16.98 5.82
N SER A 152 8.15 -16.64 5.10
CA SER A 152 9.37 -17.46 4.98
C SER A 152 10.47 -17.02 5.96
N GLU A 153 10.27 -15.92 6.70
CA GLU A 153 11.25 -15.29 7.59
C GLU A 153 12.57 -14.92 6.89
N GLN A 154 12.49 -14.65 5.58
CA GLN A 154 13.68 -14.34 4.78
C GLN A 154 13.89 -12.84 4.66
N PHE A 155 15.17 -12.46 4.80
CA PHE A 155 15.68 -11.13 4.58
C PHE A 155 16.42 -11.09 3.24
N GLN A 156 16.16 -10.04 2.42
CA GLN A 156 16.90 -9.80 1.18
C GLN A 156 17.49 -8.38 1.20
N LYS A 157 18.66 -8.23 0.62
CA LYS A 157 19.31 -6.95 0.39
C LYS A 157 19.57 -6.75 -1.10
N TYR A 158 19.19 -5.60 -1.62
CA TYR A 158 19.44 -5.21 -3.02
C TYR A 158 20.30 -3.94 -3.04
N ASP A 159 21.25 -3.89 -3.97
CA ASP A 159 21.98 -2.67 -4.29
C ASP A 159 21.11 -1.78 -5.17
N ILE A 160 20.95 -0.53 -4.77
CA ILE A 160 20.14 0.48 -5.47
C ILE A 160 20.95 1.76 -5.75
N THR A 161 22.27 1.68 -5.72
CA THR A 161 23.16 2.85 -5.97
C THR A 161 22.93 3.49 -7.33
N ASP A 162 22.49 2.71 -8.31
CA ASP A 162 22.21 3.18 -9.68
C ASP A 162 20.78 3.75 -9.86
N LEU A 163 19.92 3.65 -8.82
CA LEU A 163 18.59 4.20 -8.87
C LEU A 163 18.60 5.68 -8.44
N ASN A 164 18.27 6.56 -9.37
CA ASN A 164 18.04 7.99 -9.12
C ASN A 164 16.54 8.25 -9.01
N PHE A 165 16.07 8.57 -7.81
CA PHE A 165 14.70 9.05 -7.58
C PHE A 165 14.67 10.42 -6.94
#